data_0b2777ecc3252b29f2ac054b4d496355
#
_entry.id   0b2777ecc3252b29f2ac054b4d496355
#
_cell.length_a   1.000
_cell.length_b   1.000
_cell.length_c   1.000
_cell.angle_alpha   90.00
_cell.angle_beta   90.00
_cell.angle_gamma   90.00
#
_symmetry.space_group_name_H-M   'P 1'
#
loop_
_entity.id
_entity.type
_entity.pdbx_description
1 polymer ?
#
loop_
_entity_poly.entity_id
_entity_poly.type
_entity_poly.pdbx_seq_one_letter_code
_entity_poly.pdbx_strand_id
1 'polypeptide(L)'
;VKINIKIVKKSARFRRLGSVAFLFYRLYFFSQSLCLSLKVENIGRKMIRKAVVTGVFLLGCGGGSDRQLVENKGSDTLVNVAQAWAEEYGVVDPSVAVAVTGGGSGTGISAMINGTVDIANSSRAMRSEEIEAAQVNGVSPVEHRVGFDALAIFLHPSNPMKSISFADLGRIYGDGGDLDNWSQLGIDMPDCPSGEIVRVSRQNNSGTYAYFQEAVLGEGRDFRLGSRDMNGSSEVVDLVASTACGIGYSGLAYATEEVEMPCVMVEEGAECVLPTVETAIDGSYPIARPLFMYTAGVPTGAVGAYMSWIMGDEGQCILFDKGYAPAVEVVCS
;
A
#
# COMPACT_ATOMS: atom_id res chain seq x y z
N VAL A 1 -22.59 -12.80 5.71
CA VAL A 1 -23.47 -11.87 4.96
C VAL A 1 -22.88 -11.77 3.57
N LYS A 2 -23.55 -12.38 2.58
CA LYS A 2 -23.12 -12.24 1.17
C LYS A 2 -23.41 -10.81 0.73
N ILE A 3 -22.36 -10.07 0.44
CA ILE A 3 -22.45 -8.73 -0.15
C ILE A 3 -22.47 -8.94 -1.67
N ASN A 4 -23.61 -8.69 -2.33
CA ASN A 4 -23.70 -8.72 -3.79
C ASN A 4 -23.28 -7.34 -4.32
N ILE A 5 -22.03 -7.20 -4.76
CA ILE A 5 -21.55 -5.98 -5.38
C ILE A 5 -21.71 -6.12 -6.91
N LYS A 6 -22.48 -5.22 -7.52
CA LYS A 6 -22.70 -5.19 -8.96
C LYS A 6 -21.82 -4.12 -9.58
N ILE A 7 -20.74 -4.52 -10.25
CA ILE A 7 -19.85 -3.61 -10.95
C ILE A 7 -20.28 -3.51 -12.41
N VAL A 8 -20.64 -2.30 -12.86
CA VAL A 8 -21.01 -2.02 -14.24
C VAL A 8 -19.92 -1.17 -14.90
N LYS A 9 -19.07 -1.80 -15.71
CA LYS A 9 -18.11 -1.06 -16.55
C LYS A 9 -18.81 -0.43 -17.75
N LYS A 10 -18.82 0.89 -17.84
CA LYS A 10 -19.17 1.61 -19.07
C LYS A 10 -17.94 1.73 -19.96
N SER A 11 -17.95 1.06 -21.10
CA SER A 11 -16.91 1.17 -22.13
C SER A 11 -16.90 2.56 -22.75
N ALA A 12 -15.89 3.38 -22.42
CA ALA A 12 -15.65 4.66 -23.06
C ALA A 12 -14.87 4.46 -24.37
N ARG A 13 -15.50 4.78 -25.52
CA ARG A 13 -14.83 4.89 -26.81
C ARG A 13 -13.91 6.11 -26.83
N PHE A 14 -12.61 5.88 -26.74
CA PHE A 14 -11.61 6.92 -26.99
C PHE A 14 -11.62 7.35 -28.46
N ARG A 15 -12.09 8.56 -28.75
CA ARG A 15 -11.79 9.25 -30.00
C ARG A 15 -10.40 9.91 -29.86
N ARG A 16 -9.48 9.51 -30.74
CA ARG A 16 -8.18 10.16 -30.93
C ARG A 16 -8.38 11.64 -31.22
N LEU A 17 -7.84 12.51 -30.37
CA LEU A 17 -7.53 13.88 -30.70
C LEU A 17 -6.03 14.07 -30.65
N GLY A 18 -5.49 14.55 -31.77
CA GLY A 18 -4.06 14.60 -32.06
C GLY A 18 -3.32 15.76 -31.41
N SER A 19 -2.05 15.51 -31.24
CA SER A 19 -0.89 16.40 -31.43
C SER A 19 -1.02 17.88 -31.08
N VAL A 20 -1.11 18.24 -29.81
CA VAL A 20 -0.72 19.61 -29.37
C VAL A 20 -0.07 19.61 -27.95
N ALA A 21 -0.11 18.51 -27.23
CA ALA A 21 0.38 18.44 -25.84
C ALA A 21 1.91 18.34 -25.66
N PHE A 22 2.69 18.24 -26.77
CA PHE A 22 4.15 17.98 -26.68
C PHE A 22 5.01 19.24 -26.59
N LEU A 23 4.44 20.44 -26.74
CA LEU A 23 5.23 21.69 -26.77
C LEU A 23 5.31 22.41 -25.40
N PHE A 24 4.45 22.08 -24.44
CA PHE A 24 4.45 22.76 -23.13
C PHE A 24 5.32 22.08 -22.06
N TYR A 25 5.77 20.84 -22.27
CA TYR A 25 6.57 20.10 -21.28
C TYR A 25 8.07 20.48 -21.29
N ARG A 26 8.55 21.22 -22.30
CA ARG A 26 9.98 21.59 -22.41
C ARG A 26 10.33 22.96 -21.81
N LEU A 27 9.36 23.75 -21.39
CA LEU A 27 9.60 25.09 -20.82
C LEU A 27 9.58 25.12 -19.28
N TYR A 28 9.14 24.04 -18.62
CA TYR A 28 9.06 24.01 -17.15
C TYR A 28 10.36 23.54 -16.46
N PHE A 29 11.28 22.93 -17.19
CA PHE A 29 12.54 22.39 -16.64
C PHE A 29 13.73 23.34 -16.65
N PHE A 30 13.58 24.59 -17.14
CA PHE A 30 14.72 25.53 -17.25
C PHE A 30 14.75 26.63 -16.18
N SER A 31 13.83 26.62 -15.22
CA SER A 31 13.71 27.68 -14.21
C SER A 31 14.25 27.33 -12.82
N GLN A 32 14.83 26.14 -12.59
CA GLN A 32 15.30 25.73 -11.25
C GLN A 32 16.82 25.58 -11.09
N SER A 33 17.63 26.11 -11.98
CA SER A 33 19.09 26.03 -11.83
C SER A 33 19.77 27.39 -12.01
N LEU A 34 19.49 28.34 -11.12
CA LEU A 34 20.38 29.50 -10.93
C LEU A 34 20.27 30.03 -9.50
N CYS A 35 20.76 29.27 -8.53
CA CYS A 35 21.16 29.81 -7.25
C CYS A 35 22.68 29.78 -7.20
N LEU A 36 23.29 30.85 -7.73
CA LEU A 36 24.74 31.02 -7.74
C LEU A 36 25.22 31.37 -6.34
N SER A 37 26.14 30.55 -5.85
CA SER A 37 27.03 30.79 -4.72
C SER A 37 27.91 32.02 -5.00
N LEU A 38 27.68 33.12 -4.29
CA LEU A 38 28.61 34.25 -4.24
C LEU A 38 29.54 34.08 -3.03
N LYS A 39 30.78 33.69 -3.31
CA LYS A 39 31.94 33.82 -2.42
C LYS A 39 32.29 35.31 -2.27
N VAL A 40 32.21 35.80 -1.03
CA VAL A 40 32.69 37.17 -0.72
C VAL A 40 34.15 37.06 -0.31
N GLU A 41 35.04 37.55 -1.14
CA GLU A 41 36.41 37.89 -0.77
C GLU A 41 36.51 39.35 -0.30
N ASN A 42 37.22 39.53 0.78
CA ASN A 42 37.55 40.82 1.43
C ASN A 42 38.32 41.76 0.51
N ILE A 43 37.86 43.00 0.37
CA ILE A 43 38.73 44.14 0.05
C ILE A 43 38.24 45.40 0.78
N GLY A 44 39.19 46.08 1.33
CA GLY A 44 39.18 47.13 2.34
C GLY A 44 38.47 48.44 2.07
N ARG A 45 38.25 49.09 3.16
CA ARG A 45 37.99 50.49 3.50
C ARG A 45 38.24 51.53 2.42
N LYS A 46 37.21 52.32 2.19
CA LYS A 46 37.05 53.83 2.22
C LYS A 46 36.14 54.27 1.07
N MET A 47 35.04 54.78 1.33
CA MET A 47 34.51 56.14 1.13
C MET A 47 33.00 56.21 1.24
N ILE A 48 32.57 57.04 2.15
CA ILE A 48 31.18 57.48 2.31
C ILE A 48 30.83 58.43 1.18
N ARG A 49 29.76 58.16 0.45
CA ARG A 49 28.90 59.19 -0.17
C ARG A 49 27.57 58.57 -0.63
N LYS A 50 26.54 59.09 0.03
CA LYS A 50 25.12 59.17 -0.40
C LYS A 50 24.72 58.28 -1.59
N ALA A 51 24.13 57.14 -1.30
CA ALA A 51 23.26 56.44 -2.25
C ALA A 51 21.85 56.42 -1.66
N VAL A 52 20.93 57.01 -2.44
CA VAL A 52 19.49 56.98 -2.20
C VAL A 52 19.07 55.50 -2.23
N VAL A 53 18.58 55.01 -1.09
CA VAL A 53 17.99 53.66 -0.98
C VAL A 53 16.61 53.76 -1.60
N THR A 54 16.51 53.45 -2.89
CA THR A 54 15.23 53.11 -3.51
C THR A 54 14.84 51.75 -2.99
N GLY A 55 13.97 51.74 -1.99
CA GLY A 55 13.40 50.51 -1.46
C GLY A 55 12.56 49.83 -2.52
N VAL A 56 13.12 48.81 -3.16
CA VAL A 56 12.33 47.81 -3.90
C VAL A 56 11.71 46.91 -2.84
N PHE A 57 10.46 47.16 -2.53
CA PHE A 57 9.61 46.21 -1.85
C PHE A 57 9.50 44.96 -2.75
N LEU A 58 10.33 43.97 -2.53
CA LEU A 58 10.06 42.62 -2.96
C LEU A 58 8.81 42.16 -2.18
N LEU A 59 7.66 42.35 -2.80
CA LEU A 59 6.47 41.60 -2.45
C LEU A 59 6.83 40.11 -2.62
N GLY A 60 7.31 39.52 -1.56
CA GLY A 60 7.47 38.07 -1.47
C GLY A 60 6.10 37.46 -1.72
N CYS A 61 5.98 36.68 -2.79
CA CYS A 61 4.90 35.74 -2.95
C CYS A 61 4.99 34.70 -1.82
N GLY A 62 4.56 35.07 -0.65
CA GLY A 62 4.28 34.23 0.51
C GLY A 62 2.81 33.89 0.55
N GLY A 63 2.27 33.38 -0.54
CA GLY A 63 0.97 32.72 -0.54
C GLY A 63 1.15 31.25 -0.19
N GLY A 64 1.64 30.96 1.01
CA GLY A 64 1.43 29.68 1.63
C GLY A 64 -0.03 29.64 2.06
N SER A 65 -0.92 29.01 1.29
CA SER A 65 -2.21 28.58 1.84
C SER A 65 -1.86 27.71 3.05
N ASP A 66 -2.31 28.10 4.26
CA ASP A 66 -2.28 27.23 5.44
C ASP A 66 -3.15 26.00 5.13
N ARG A 67 -2.54 24.99 4.49
CA ARG A 67 -3.21 23.73 4.26
C ARG A 67 -3.32 22.99 5.57
N GLN A 68 -4.50 22.50 5.87
CA GLN A 68 -4.67 21.59 6.99
C GLN A 68 -3.99 20.25 6.66
N LEU A 69 -2.97 19.90 7.44
CA LEU A 69 -2.25 18.64 7.27
C LEU A 69 -3.04 17.50 7.92
N VAL A 70 -3.18 16.40 7.21
CA VAL A 70 -3.71 15.12 7.72
C VAL A 70 -2.60 14.08 7.64
N GLU A 71 -2.15 13.60 8.78
CA GLU A 71 -1.11 12.58 8.91
C GLU A 71 -1.72 11.17 8.79
N ASN A 72 -1.38 10.46 7.71
CA ASN A 72 -1.84 9.10 7.43
C ASN A 72 -0.64 8.15 7.38
N LYS A 73 -0.61 7.13 8.25
CA LYS A 73 0.54 6.23 8.37
C LYS A 73 0.12 4.78 8.59
N GLY A 74 0.90 3.84 8.05
CA GLY A 74 0.73 2.44 8.46
C GLY A 74 0.96 1.41 7.35
N SER A 75 -0.05 0.60 7.07
CA SER A 75 0.02 -0.57 6.20
C SER A 75 0.60 -0.27 4.82
N ASP A 76 1.68 -0.96 4.47
CA ASP A 76 2.26 -0.88 3.11
C ASP A 76 1.33 -1.47 2.05
N THR A 77 0.42 -2.36 2.43
CA THR A 77 -0.65 -2.84 1.53
C THR A 77 -1.51 -1.69 1.02
N LEU A 78 -1.79 -0.69 1.86
CA LEU A 78 -2.66 0.44 1.53
C LEU A 78 -1.91 1.64 0.93
N VAL A 79 -0.57 1.66 0.91
CA VAL A 79 0.21 2.85 0.52
C VAL A 79 -0.15 3.34 -0.87
N ASN A 80 -0.25 2.44 -1.85
CA ASN A 80 -0.54 2.81 -3.25
C ASN A 80 -1.92 3.47 -3.41
N VAL A 81 -2.95 2.94 -2.76
CA VAL A 81 -4.29 3.52 -2.81
C VAL A 81 -4.41 4.76 -1.93
N ALA A 82 -3.78 4.77 -0.75
CA ALA A 82 -3.78 5.94 0.13
C ALA A 82 -3.09 7.15 -0.51
N GLN A 83 -2.01 6.93 -1.27
CA GLN A 83 -1.37 7.98 -2.06
C GLN A 83 -2.28 8.48 -3.19
N ALA A 84 -2.94 7.58 -3.93
CA ALA A 84 -3.89 7.95 -4.97
C ALA A 84 -5.08 8.75 -4.39
N TRP A 85 -5.60 8.34 -3.24
CA TRP A 85 -6.63 9.10 -2.53
C TRP A 85 -6.14 10.48 -2.09
N ALA A 86 -4.92 10.58 -1.56
CA ALA A 86 -4.34 11.85 -1.12
C ALA A 86 -4.14 12.83 -2.29
N GLU A 87 -3.66 12.33 -3.43
CA GLU A 87 -3.45 13.11 -4.65
C GLU A 87 -4.79 13.64 -5.21
N GLU A 88 -5.78 12.77 -5.36
CA GLU A 88 -7.07 13.17 -5.91
C GLU A 88 -7.86 14.05 -4.94
N TYR A 89 -7.84 13.76 -3.64
CA TYR A 89 -8.48 14.61 -2.65
C TYR A 89 -7.89 16.02 -2.58
N GLY A 90 -6.59 16.16 -2.83
CA GLY A 90 -5.95 17.47 -2.95
C GLY A 90 -6.46 18.31 -4.14
N VAL A 91 -7.08 17.68 -5.14
CA VAL A 91 -7.81 18.36 -6.22
C VAL A 91 -9.23 18.73 -5.77
N VAL A 92 -9.89 17.83 -5.02
CA VAL A 92 -11.25 18.03 -4.48
C VAL A 92 -11.25 19.14 -3.43
N ASP A 93 -10.30 19.11 -2.49
CA ASP A 93 -10.12 20.14 -1.47
C ASP A 93 -8.66 20.60 -1.37
N PRO A 94 -8.26 21.64 -2.12
CA PRO A 94 -6.91 22.18 -2.09
C PRO A 94 -6.47 22.78 -0.74
N SER A 95 -7.39 22.97 0.19
CA SER A 95 -7.08 23.47 1.55
C SER A 95 -6.57 22.37 2.48
N VAL A 96 -6.69 21.09 2.08
CA VAL A 96 -6.20 19.91 2.83
C VAL A 96 -4.99 19.32 2.13
N ALA A 97 -4.01 18.88 2.92
CA ALA A 97 -2.86 18.11 2.47
C ALA A 97 -2.80 16.81 3.27
N VAL A 98 -2.85 15.66 2.60
CA VAL A 98 -2.73 14.36 3.25
C VAL A 98 -1.32 13.82 3.06
N ALA A 99 -0.58 13.64 4.17
CA ALA A 99 0.76 13.06 4.16
C ALA A 99 0.66 11.54 4.39
N VAL A 100 0.97 10.75 3.37
CA VAL A 100 0.90 9.29 3.44
C VAL A 100 2.29 8.70 3.67
N THR A 101 2.42 7.87 4.71
CA THR A 101 3.65 7.12 5.00
C THR A 101 3.35 5.65 5.30
N GLY A 102 4.16 4.75 4.76
CA GLY A 102 4.11 3.31 5.02
C GLY A 102 4.78 2.92 6.34
N GLY A 103 5.33 1.71 6.37
CA GLY A 103 6.09 1.15 7.47
C GLY A 103 5.37 0.05 8.26
N GLY A 104 4.28 -0.48 7.70
CA GLY A 104 3.51 -1.59 8.25
C GLY A 104 2.37 -1.18 9.18
N SER A 105 1.36 -2.04 9.28
CA SER A 105 0.16 -1.81 10.11
C SER A 105 0.51 -1.57 11.58
N GLY A 106 1.46 -2.33 12.14
CA GLY A 106 1.92 -2.15 13.52
C GLY A 106 2.52 -0.76 13.79
N THR A 107 3.23 -0.20 12.80
CA THR A 107 3.79 1.15 12.91
C THR A 107 2.70 2.23 12.92
N GLY A 108 1.67 2.09 12.04
CA GLY A 108 0.52 2.99 12.04
C GLY A 108 -0.29 2.92 13.33
N ILE A 109 -0.58 1.71 13.79
CA ILE A 109 -1.29 1.47 15.05
C ILE A 109 -0.51 2.07 16.24
N SER A 110 0.81 1.85 16.30
CA SER A 110 1.65 2.45 17.35
C SER A 110 1.64 3.98 17.30
N ALA A 111 1.64 4.56 16.10
CA ALA A 111 1.54 6.01 15.93
C ALA A 111 0.17 6.55 16.39
N MET A 112 -0.92 5.82 16.13
CA MET A 112 -2.27 6.13 16.62
C MET A 112 -2.34 6.05 18.15
N ILE A 113 -1.80 4.99 18.76
CA ILE A 113 -1.73 4.82 20.22
C ILE A 113 -1.00 6.00 20.87
N ASN A 114 0.04 6.53 20.23
CA ASN A 114 0.83 7.66 20.73
C ASN A 114 0.25 9.03 20.32
N GLY A 115 -0.88 9.08 19.61
CA GLY A 115 -1.52 10.33 19.19
C GLY A 115 -0.68 11.16 18.21
N THR A 116 0.15 10.51 17.37
CA THR A 116 1.07 11.19 16.44
C THR A 116 0.60 11.14 14.99
N VAL A 117 -0.57 10.56 14.71
CA VAL A 117 -1.20 10.52 13.39
C VAL A 117 -2.71 10.72 13.52
N ASP A 118 -3.33 11.24 12.47
CA ASP A 118 -4.78 11.38 12.38
C ASP A 118 -5.46 10.09 11.92
N ILE A 119 -4.78 9.36 11.02
CA ILE A 119 -5.28 8.12 10.41
C ILE A 119 -4.18 7.05 10.47
N ALA A 120 -4.52 5.87 11.00
CA ALA A 120 -3.67 4.69 10.93
C ALA A 120 -4.22 3.70 9.90
N ASN A 121 -3.44 3.42 8.85
CA ASN A 121 -3.77 2.38 7.86
C ASN A 121 -3.41 1.01 8.40
N SER A 122 -4.30 0.03 8.26
CA SER A 122 -4.05 -1.33 8.69
C SER A 122 -4.66 -2.37 7.74
N SER A 123 -3.92 -3.44 7.49
CA SER A 123 -4.36 -4.63 6.74
C SER A 123 -4.63 -5.84 7.66
N ARG A 124 -4.89 -5.57 8.91
CA ARG A 124 -5.44 -6.44 9.95
C ARG A 124 -6.25 -5.63 10.95
N ALA A 125 -7.13 -6.26 11.70
CA ALA A 125 -7.78 -5.58 12.82
C ALA A 125 -6.76 -5.17 13.89
N MET A 126 -7.06 -4.09 14.64
CA MET A 126 -6.36 -3.79 15.89
C MET A 126 -6.65 -4.92 16.90
N ARG A 127 -5.61 -5.30 17.63
CA ARG A 127 -5.72 -6.29 18.70
C ARG A 127 -6.31 -5.63 19.95
N SER A 128 -6.90 -6.45 20.83
CA SER A 128 -7.50 -5.94 22.07
C SER A 128 -6.50 -5.15 22.92
N GLU A 129 -5.27 -5.65 23.03
CA GLU A 129 -4.19 -5.00 23.78
C GLU A 129 -3.75 -3.67 23.16
N GLU A 130 -3.85 -3.52 21.82
CA GLU A 130 -3.55 -2.27 21.11
C GLU A 130 -4.65 -1.23 21.36
N ILE A 131 -5.92 -1.68 21.37
CA ILE A 131 -7.07 -0.83 21.68
C ILE A 131 -7.01 -0.36 23.14
N GLU A 132 -6.72 -1.24 24.08
CA GLU A 132 -6.55 -0.91 25.50
C GLU A 132 -5.39 0.09 25.72
N ALA A 133 -4.26 -0.14 25.05
CA ALA A 133 -3.11 0.78 25.11
C ALA A 133 -3.46 2.19 24.57
N ALA A 134 -4.25 2.27 23.49
CA ALA A 134 -4.73 3.54 22.95
C ALA A 134 -5.65 4.25 23.96
N GLN A 135 -6.56 3.53 24.59
CA GLN A 135 -7.49 4.08 25.59
C GLN A 135 -6.75 4.61 26.83
N VAL A 136 -5.70 3.90 27.30
CA VAL A 136 -4.84 4.37 28.39
C VAL A 136 -4.17 5.70 28.04
N ASN A 137 -3.82 5.90 26.76
CA ASN A 137 -3.24 7.16 26.26
C ASN A 137 -4.32 8.23 25.90
N GLY A 138 -5.58 7.99 26.22
CA GLY A 138 -6.68 8.91 25.95
C GLY A 138 -7.15 8.93 24.47
N VAL A 139 -6.73 7.96 23.68
CA VAL A 139 -7.15 7.78 22.29
C VAL A 139 -8.24 6.71 22.25
N SER A 140 -9.36 6.98 21.55
CA SER A 140 -10.44 6.02 21.32
C SER A 140 -10.49 5.68 19.84
N PRO A 141 -9.77 4.65 19.36
CA PRO A 141 -9.71 4.32 17.94
C PRO A 141 -11.11 3.98 17.39
N VAL A 142 -11.45 4.58 16.26
CA VAL A 142 -12.66 4.25 15.50
C VAL A 142 -12.24 3.52 14.24
N GLU A 143 -12.79 2.33 14.05
CA GLU A 143 -12.50 1.48 12.90
C GLU A 143 -13.37 1.88 11.71
N HIS A 144 -12.72 2.06 10.55
CA HIS A 144 -13.37 2.25 9.26
C HIS A 144 -12.87 1.17 8.30
N ARG A 145 -13.77 0.27 7.89
CA ARG A 145 -13.46 -0.71 6.84
C ARG A 145 -13.55 -0.01 5.50
N VAL A 146 -12.41 0.16 4.83
CA VAL A 146 -12.33 0.94 3.58
C VAL A 146 -12.36 0.07 2.32
N GLY A 147 -12.16 -1.25 2.45
CA GLY A 147 -12.18 -2.19 1.34
C GLY A 147 -11.73 -3.58 1.75
N PHE A 148 -11.45 -4.42 0.75
CA PHE A 148 -10.91 -5.77 0.93
C PHE A 148 -9.74 -6.00 -0.02
N ASP A 149 -8.82 -6.88 0.40
CA ASP A 149 -7.64 -7.29 -0.33
C ASP A 149 -7.61 -8.82 -0.44
N ALA A 150 -7.23 -9.34 -1.60
CA ALA A 150 -6.82 -10.73 -1.74
C ALA A 150 -5.32 -10.81 -1.44
N LEU A 151 -4.92 -11.58 -0.45
CA LEU A 151 -3.52 -11.87 -0.19
C LEU A 151 -3.04 -12.95 -1.16
N ALA A 152 -2.40 -12.55 -2.26
CA ALA A 152 -1.94 -13.44 -3.30
C ALA A 152 -0.61 -14.12 -2.93
N ILE A 153 -0.44 -15.35 -3.42
CA ILE A 153 0.85 -16.04 -3.44
C ILE A 153 1.51 -15.71 -4.78
N PHE A 154 2.77 -15.30 -4.74
CA PHE A 154 3.56 -14.94 -5.91
C PHE A 154 4.68 -15.94 -6.15
N LEU A 155 4.84 -16.31 -7.41
CA LEU A 155 5.88 -17.20 -7.92
C LEU A 155 6.65 -16.50 -9.04
N HIS A 156 7.91 -16.88 -9.22
CA HIS A 156 8.67 -16.48 -10.40
C HIS A 156 8.02 -17.05 -11.68
N PRO A 157 8.02 -16.34 -12.82
CA PRO A 157 7.33 -16.77 -14.04
C PRO A 157 7.78 -18.14 -14.58
N SER A 158 9.03 -18.56 -14.30
CA SER A 158 9.50 -19.90 -14.70
C SER A 158 8.97 -21.02 -13.81
N ASN A 159 8.27 -20.73 -12.72
CA ASN A 159 7.68 -21.75 -11.85
C ASN A 159 6.38 -22.28 -12.47
N PRO A 160 6.29 -23.57 -12.80
CA PRO A 160 5.12 -24.14 -13.46
C PRO A 160 3.93 -24.42 -12.54
N MET A 161 4.06 -24.16 -11.23
CA MET A 161 3.01 -24.42 -10.25
C MET A 161 1.76 -23.60 -10.55
N LYS A 162 0.60 -24.26 -10.58
CA LYS A 162 -0.71 -23.60 -10.84
C LYS A 162 -1.64 -23.60 -9.64
N SER A 163 -1.33 -24.40 -8.61
CA SER A 163 -2.14 -24.51 -7.39
C SER A 163 -1.27 -24.77 -6.17
N ILE A 164 -1.67 -24.26 -5.00
CA ILE A 164 -1.00 -24.50 -3.73
C ILE A 164 -2.03 -24.62 -2.61
N SER A 165 -1.78 -25.54 -1.68
CA SER A 165 -2.64 -25.75 -0.51
C SER A 165 -2.15 -24.97 0.71
N PHE A 166 -3.06 -24.71 1.69
CA PHE A 166 -2.65 -24.18 3.00
C PHE A 166 -1.67 -25.13 3.70
N ALA A 167 -1.83 -26.44 3.51
CA ALA A 167 -0.91 -27.43 4.06
C ALA A 167 0.51 -27.22 3.53
N ASP A 168 0.69 -27.04 2.21
CA ASP A 168 2.00 -26.80 1.60
C ASP A 168 2.56 -25.44 1.98
N LEU A 169 1.72 -24.39 2.01
CA LEU A 169 2.14 -23.09 2.54
C LEU A 169 2.62 -23.18 3.98
N GLY A 170 1.90 -23.95 4.82
CA GLY A 170 2.29 -24.20 6.21
C GLY A 170 3.59 -25.00 6.34
N ARG A 171 3.89 -25.92 5.41
CA ARG A 171 5.16 -26.68 5.35
C ARG A 171 6.31 -25.81 4.81
N ILE A 172 6.01 -24.85 3.94
CA ILE A 172 7.01 -23.90 3.41
C ILE A 172 7.37 -22.85 4.45
N TYR A 173 6.36 -22.20 5.08
CA TYR A 173 6.56 -20.99 5.88
C TYR A 173 6.48 -21.20 7.39
N GLY A 174 5.74 -22.20 7.87
CA GLY A 174 5.47 -22.39 9.30
C GLY A 174 6.60 -23.11 10.03
N ASP A 175 6.74 -22.81 11.32
CA ASP A 175 7.68 -23.54 12.20
C ASP A 175 7.40 -25.04 12.18
N GLY A 176 8.50 -25.82 12.16
CA GLY A 176 8.44 -27.27 11.96
C GLY A 176 8.10 -27.70 10.52
N GLY A 177 8.02 -26.77 9.58
CA GLY A 177 7.82 -27.08 8.17
C GLY A 177 9.03 -27.76 7.54
N ASP A 178 8.81 -28.63 6.56
CA ASP A 178 9.79 -29.53 5.95
C ASP A 178 9.92 -29.39 4.41
N LEU A 179 9.19 -28.44 3.79
CA LEU A 179 9.32 -28.14 2.39
C LEU A 179 10.44 -27.08 2.16
N ASP A 180 11.58 -27.57 1.72
CA ASP A 180 12.75 -26.75 1.41
C ASP A 180 13.14 -26.79 -0.06
N ASN A 181 12.56 -27.72 -0.84
CA ASN A 181 12.92 -27.90 -2.23
C ASN A 181 11.67 -28.12 -3.10
N TRP A 182 11.63 -27.48 -4.26
CA TRP A 182 10.55 -27.58 -5.24
C TRP A 182 10.27 -29.01 -5.69
N SER A 183 11.32 -29.87 -5.78
CA SER A 183 11.17 -31.27 -6.14
C SER A 183 10.33 -32.07 -5.15
N GLN A 184 10.21 -31.65 -3.89
CA GLN A 184 9.34 -32.29 -2.91
C GLN A 184 7.83 -32.11 -3.22
N LEU A 185 7.53 -31.12 -4.07
CA LEU A 185 6.19 -30.88 -4.63
C LEU A 185 6.05 -31.45 -6.06
N GLY A 186 7.06 -32.21 -6.54
CA GLY A 186 7.08 -32.74 -7.91
C GLY A 186 7.33 -31.69 -8.98
N ILE A 187 7.86 -30.53 -8.60
CA ILE A 187 8.09 -29.40 -9.49
C ILE A 187 9.55 -29.43 -9.94
N ASP A 188 9.76 -29.47 -11.26
CA ASP A 188 11.06 -29.30 -11.89
C ASP A 188 11.23 -27.83 -12.29
N MET A 189 12.35 -27.23 -11.84
CA MET A 189 12.66 -25.81 -12.08
C MET A 189 14.04 -25.65 -12.71
N PRO A 190 14.13 -25.69 -14.06
CA PRO A 190 15.42 -25.56 -14.75
C PRO A 190 16.18 -24.26 -14.43
N ASP A 191 15.46 -23.16 -14.20
CA ASP A 191 16.04 -21.86 -13.87
C ASP A 191 16.41 -21.72 -12.38
N CYS A 192 16.12 -22.75 -11.56
CA CYS A 192 16.49 -22.86 -10.15
C CYS A 192 17.32 -24.12 -9.92
N PRO A 193 18.63 -24.15 -10.30
CA PRO A 193 19.44 -25.37 -10.27
C PRO A 193 19.61 -25.99 -8.87
N SER A 194 19.52 -25.20 -7.81
CA SER A 194 19.54 -25.72 -6.44
C SER A 194 18.25 -26.44 -6.07
N GLY A 195 17.15 -26.09 -6.73
CA GLY A 195 15.80 -26.50 -6.34
C GLY A 195 15.33 -25.97 -4.99
N GLU A 196 16.18 -25.25 -4.25
CA GLU A 196 15.90 -24.77 -2.90
C GLU A 196 14.90 -23.61 -2.94
N ILE A 197 13.82 -23.73 -2.16
CA ILE A 197 12.77 -22.72 -2.07
C ILE A 197 13.29 -21.48 -1.36
N VAL A 198 13.30 -20.35 -2.05
CA VAL A 198 13.61 -19.05 -1.46
C VAL A 198 12.32 -18.41 -0.96
N ARG A 199 12.11 -18.48 0.34
CA ARG A 199 10.96 -17.88 1.02
C ARG A 199 11.11 -16.38 1.12
N VAL A 200 10.17 -15.64 0.52
CA VAL A 200 10.06 -14.18 0.65
C VAL A 200 8.86 -13.88 1.55
N SER A 201 9.11 -13.19 2.64
CA SER A 201 8.12 -12.85 3.65
C SER A 201 8.07 -11.35 3.91
N ARG A 202 7.34 -10.93 4.92
CA ARG A 202 7.25 -9.57 5.38
C ARG A 202 7.83 -9.44 6.79
N GLN A 203 8.23 -8.22 7.14
CA GLN A 203 8.65 -7.93 8.52
C GLN A 203 7.47 -8.09 9.49
N ASN A 204 7.77 -8.37 10.76
CA ASN A 204 6.77 -8.68 11.80
C ASN A 204 5.82 -7.52 12.17
N ASN A 205 6.17 -6.27 11.84
CA ASN A 205 5.30 -5.11 11.97
C ASN A 205 4.27 -4.98 10.81
N SER A 206 4.39 -5.82 9.78
CA SER A 206 3.45 -5.88 8.66
C SER A 206 2.13 -6.52 9.07
N GLY A 207 1.01 -5.88 8.73
CA GLY A 207 -0.30 -6.52 8.86
C GLY A 207 -0.48 -7.73 7.94
N THR A 208 0.24 -7.76 6.81
CA THR A 208 0.26 -8.91 5.89
C THR A 208 0.96 -10.11 6.50
N TYR A 209 2.08 -9.90 7.22
CA TYR A 209 2.74 -10.95 7.99
C TYR A 209 1.79 -11.56 9.03
N ALA A 210 1.19 -10.72 9.87
CA ALA A 210 0.29 -11.16 10.94
C ALA A 210 -0.95 -11.89 10.38
N TYR A 211 -1.55 -11.36 9.30
CA TYR A 211 -2.71 -11.99 8.69
C TYR A 211 -2.38 -13.32 8.01
N PHE A 212 -1.24 -13.44 7.32
CA PHE A 212 -0.81 -14.73 6.76
C PHE A 212 -0.55 -15.76 7.85
N GLN A 213 0.06 -15.36 8.96
CA GLN A 213 0.26 -16.23 10.11
C GLN A 213 -1.07 -16.78 10.63
N GLU A 214 -2.04 -15.90 10.87
CA GLU A 214 -3.35 -16.27 11.40
C GLU A 214 -4.15 -17.14 10.41
N ALA A 215 -4.26 -16.72 9.15
CA ALA A 215 -5.14 -17.36 8.16
C ALA A 215 -4.58 -18.66 7.58
N VAL A 216 -3.25 -18.75 7.40
CA VAL A 216 -2.59 -19.85 6.68
C VAL A 216 -1.84 -20.78 7.60
N LEU A 217 -1.05 -20.24 8.55
CA LEU A 217 -0.28 -21.08 9.46
C LEU A 217 -1.13 -21.59 10.63
N GLY A 218 -2.17 -20.86 10.98
CA GLY A 218 -3.06 -21.15 12.09
C GLY A 218 -2.60 -20.50 13.40
N GLU A 219 -3.51 -20.46 14.36
CA GLU A 219 -3.30 -19.80 15.64
C GLU A 219 -2.15 -20.46 16.42
N GLY A 220 -1.21 -19.62 16.88
CA GLY A 220 -0.08 -20.05 17.71
C GLY A 220 1.09 -20.71 16.95
N ARG A 221 1.03 -20.82 15.63
CA ARG A 221 2.15 -21.32 14.83
C ARG A 221 2.99 -20.17 14.30
N ASP A 222 4.27 -20.15 14.65
CA ASP A 222 5.21 -19.15 14.19
C ASP A 222 5.74 -19.44 12.76
N PHE A 223 6.30 -18.41 12.14
CA PHE A 223 7.08 -18.59 10.92
C PHE A 223 8.40 -19.29 11.23
N ARG A 224 8.81 -20.17 10.32
CA ARG A 224 10.15 -20.74 10.38
C ARG A 224 11.20 -19.72 10.00
N LEU A 225 12.39 -19.85 10.54
CA LEU A 225 13.53 -18.98 10.23
C LEU A 225 14.03 -19.16 8.79
N GLY A 226 14.74 -18.16 8.28
CA GLY A 226 15.42 -18.20 6.98
C GLY A 226 14.61 -17.62 5.81
N SER A 227 13.49 -16.94 6.07
CA SER A 227 12.82 -16.12 5.07
C SER A 227 13.60 -14.83 4.81
N ARG A 228 13.40 -14.25 3.63
CA ARG A 228 13.83 -12.90 3.29
C ARG A 228 12.67 -11.95 3.61
N ASP A 229 12.81 -11.20 4.69
CA ASP A 229 11.73 -10.38 5.24
C ASP A 229 11.76 -8.97 4.63
N MET A 230 10.83 -8.69 3.72
CA MET A 230 10.71 -7.42 3.01
C MET A 230 9.93 -6.39 3.83
N ASN A 231 10.34 -5.14 3.71
CA ASN A 231 9.65 -4.03 4.35
C ASN A 231 8.31 -3.70 3.67
N GLY A 232 8.30 -3.56 2.33
CA GLY A 232 7.13 -3.18 1.54
C GLY A 232 6.48 -4.32 0.76
N SER A 233 5.26 -4.08 0.27
CA SER A 233 4.52 -5.03 -0.55
C SER A 233 5.12 -5.19 -1.95
N SER A 234 5.56 -4.09 -2.58
CA SER A 234 6.25 -4.10 -3.88
C SER A 234 7.58 -4.85 -3.81
N GLU A 235 8.34 -4.68 -2.73
CA GLU A 235 9.64 -5.36 -2.56
C GLU A 235 9.50 -6.89 -2.55
N VAL A 236 8.38 -7.43 -2.06
CA VAL A 236 8.09 -8.88 -2.15
C VAL A 236 7.97 -9.30 -3.62
N VAL A 237 7.16 -8.58 -4.39
CA VAL A 237 6.90 -8.88 -5.81
C VAL A 237 8.18 -8.77 -6.62
N ASP A 238 8.93 -7.67 -6.46
CA ASP A 238 10.20 -7.43 -7.15
C ASP A 238 11.24 -8.53 -6.86
N LEU A 239 11.32 -8.96 -5.58
CA LEU A 239 12.26 -10.01 -5.20
C LEU A 239 11.84 -11.37 -5.75
N VAL A 240 10.55 -11.70 -5.77
CA VAL A 240 10.04 -12.95 -6.38
C VAL A 240 10.27 -12.91 -7.89
N ALA A 241 9.94 -11.81 -8.56
CA ALA A 241 10.16 -11.63 -10.00
C ALA A 241 11.63 -11.83 -10.43
N SER A 242 12.56 -11.44 -9.56
CA SER A 242 14.01 -11.56 -9.82
C SER A 242 14.66 -12.83 -9.25
N THR A 243 13.91 -13.72 -8.60
CA THR A 243 14.44 -14.91 -7.93
C THR A 243 13.73 -16.17 -8.45
N ALA A 244 14.36 -16.91 -9.37
CA ALA A 244 13.74 -18.07 -10.01
C ALA A 244 13.21 -19.13 -9.01
N CYS A 245 13.88 -19.31 -7.87
CA CYS A 245 13.44 -20.23 -6.81
C CYS A 245 12.44 -19.59 -5.82
N GLY A 246 11.99 -18.35 -6.06
CA GLY A 246 11.23 -17.55 -5.12
C GLY A 246 9.78 -17.95 -4.99
N ILE A 247 9.28 -17.88 -3.76
CA ILE A 247 7.86 -17.83 -3.43
C ILE A 247 7.65 -16.71 -2.40
N GLY A 248 6.61 -15.90 -2.60
CA GLY A 248 6.28 -14.80 -1.71
C GLY A 248 4.78 -14.62 -1.55
N TYR A 249 4.38 -13.74 -0.65
CA TYR A 249 2.97 -13.37 -0.46
C TYR A 249 2.84 -11.87 -0.22
N SER A 250 1.87 -11.25 -0.90
CA SER A 250 1.53 -9.82 -0.74
C SER A 250 0.12 -9.55 -1.25
N GLY A 251 -0.37 -8.30 -1.11
CA GLY A 251 -1.66 -7.91 -1.66
C GLY A 251 -1.71 -8.01 -3.19
N LEU A 252 -2.83 -8.50 -3.70
CA LEU A 252 -3.10 -8.64 -5.15
C LEU A 252 -2.83 -7.36 -5.93
N ALA A 253 -3.14 -6.21 -5.35
CA ALA A 253 -2.95 -4.89 -5.97
C ALA A 253 -1.48 -4.56 -6.33
N TYR A 254 -0.53 -5.36 -5.87
CA TYR A 254 0.90 -5.24 -6.21
C TYR A 254 1.37 -6.24 -7.28
N ALA A 255 0.46 -7.09 -7.78
CA ALA A 255 0.80 -8.03 -8.85
C ALA A 255 1.26 -7.28 -10.11
N THR A 256 2.31 -7.80 -10.73
CA THR A 256 2.84 -7.34 -12.01
C THR A 256 2.83 -8.48 -13.03
N GLU A 257 3.07 -8.18 -14.30
CA GLU A 257 3.22 -9.20 -15.35
C GLU A 257 4.50 -10.06 -15.17
N GLU A 258 5.36 -9.68 -14.22
CA GLU A 258 6.64 -10.36 -13.93
C GLU A 258 6.52 -11.45 -12.85
N VAL A 259 5.31 -11.75 -12.37
CA VAL A 259 5.05 -12.81 -11.39
C VAL A 259 3.83 -13.63 -11.78
N GLU A 260 3.85 -14.90 -11.40
CA GLU A 260 2.70 -15.82 -11.53
C GLU A 260 1.98 -15.95 -10.18
N MET A 261 0.67 -16.21 -10.25
CA MET A 261 -0.15 -16.43 -9.07
C MET A 261 -0.86 -17.77 -9.17
N PRO A 262 -0.52 -18.77 -8.36
CA PRO A 262 -1.26 -20.02 -8.30
C PRO A 262 -2.63 -19.78 -7.64
N CYS A 263 -3.63 -20.60 -7.98
CA CYS A 263 -4.84 -20.67 -7.18
C CYS A 263 -4.55 -21.32 -5.82
N VAL A 264 -5.34 -20.98 -4.81
CA VAL A 264 -5.16 -21.46 -3.43
C VAL A 264 -6.30 -22.38 -3.05
N MET A 265 -5.94 -23.49 -2.38
CA MET A 265 -6.87 -24.45 -1.79
C MET A 265 -6.74 -24.45 -0.26
N VAL A 266 -7.86 -24.47 0.44
CA VAL A 266 -7.85 -24.60 1.92
C VAL A 266 -7.39 -26.01 2.33
N GLU A 267 -7.91 -27.02 1.64
CA GLU A 267 -7.57 -28.43 1.86
C GLU A 267 -7.25 -29.10 0.52
N GLU A 268 -6.49 -30.18 0.55
CA GLU A 268 -6.19 -30.95 -0.65
C GLU A 268 -7.48 -31.52 -1.26
N GLY A 269 -7.70 -31.26 -2.55
CA GLY A 269 -8.93 -31.65 -3.27
C GLY A 269 -10.11 -30.69 -3.10
N ALA A 270 -9.98 -29.63 -2.31
CA ALA A 270 -10.96 -28.54 -2.30
C ALA A 270 -10.92 -27.71 -3.58
N GLU A 271 -11.89 -26.84 -3.78
CA GLU A 271 -11.91 -25.88 -4.88
C GLU A 271 -10.66 -25.00 -4.84
N CYS A 272 -9.99 -24.88 -5.99
CA CYS A 272 -8.82 -24.04 -6.13
C CYS A 272 -9.25 -22.67 -6.64
N VAL A 273 -9.09 -21.63 -5.85
CA VAL A 273 -9.59 -20.27 -6.14
C VAL A 273 -8.42 -19.35 -6.48
N LEU A 274 -8.52 -18.62 -7.60
CA LEU A 274 -7.55 -17.60 -7.99
C LEU A 274 -7.75 -16.32 -7.17
N PRO A 275 -6.65 -15.61 -6.83
CA PRO A 275 -6.74 -14.29 -6.23
C PRO A 275 -7.19 -13.27 -7.29
N THR A 276 -8.44 -12.86 -7.23
CA THR A 276 -8.98 -11.78 -8.05
C THR A 276 -9.80 -10.81 -7.20
N VAL A 277 -10.09 -9.63 -7.75
CA VAL A 277 -10.95 -8.67 -7.04
C VAL A 277 -12.34 -9.27 -6.84
N GLU A 278 -12.87 -9.99 -7.85
CA GLU A 278 -14.18 -10.63 -7.79
C GLU A 278 -14.24 -11.70 -6.69
N THR A 279 -13.21 -12.56 -6.59
CA THR A 279 -13.17 -13.62 -5.56
C THR A 279 -12.89 -13.06 -4.15
N ALA A 280 -12.29 -11.87 -4.05
CA ALA A 280 -12.20 -11.14 -2.79
C ALA A 280 -13.55 -10.51 -2.39
N ILE A 281 -14.35 -10.03 -3.37
CA ILE A 281 -15.68 -9.45 -3.14
C ILE A 281 -16.68 -10.51 -2.67
N ASP A 282 -16.75 -11.64 -3.37
CA ASP A 282 -17.73 -12.70 -3.06
C ASP A 282 -17.29 -13.59 -1.89
N GLY A 283 -16.05 -13.42 -1.40
CA GLY A 283 -15.48 -14.15 -0.28
C GLY A 283 -15.13 -15.60 -0.60
N SER A 284 -15.04 -15.98 -1.88
CA SER A 284 -14.63 -17.34 -2.29
C SER A 284 -13.11 -17.53 -2.18
N TYR A 285 -12.30 -16.45 -2.34
CA TYR A 285 -10.85 -16.54 -2.14
C TYR A 285 -10.51 -16.71 -0.65
N PRO A 286 -9.80 -17.78 -0.27
CA PRO A 286 -9.67 -18.13 1.15
C PRO A 286 -8.77 -17.21 1.97
N ILE A 287 -7.91 -16.40 1.31
CA ILE A 287 -7.03 -15.44 1.98
C ILE A 287 -7.46 -13.99 1.65
N ALA A 288 -8.76 -13.74 1.55
CA ALA A 288 -9.32 -12.40 1.45
C ALA A 288 -9.46 -11.76 2.84
N ARG A 289 -9.15 -10.47 2.94
CA ARG A 289 -9.14 -9.75 4.22
C ARG A 289 -9.70 -8.34 4.10
N PRO A 290 -10.31 -7.81 5.17
CA PRO A 290 -10.68 -6.41 5.21
C PRO A 290 -9.43 -5.51 5.34
N LEU A 291 -9.54 -4.31 4.77
CA LEU A 291 -8.60 -3.21 4.92
C LEU A 291 -9.22 -2.12 5.79
N PHE A 292 -8.44 -1.58 6.69
CA PHE A 292 -8.91 -0.64 7.70
C PHE A 292 -8.14 0.68 7.68
N MET A 293 -8.86 1.75 7.99
CA MET A 293 -8.33 3.01 8.49
C MET A 293 -8.89 3.23 9.90
N TYR A 294 -8.01 3.53 10.85
CA TYR A 294 -8.40 3.90 12.21
C TYR A 294 -8.21 5.39 12.40
N THR A 295 -9.17 6.05 13.06
CA THR A 295 -9.09 7.46 13.44
C THR A 295 -9.10 7.60 14.97
N ALA A 296 -8.53 8.69 15.49
CA ALA A 296 -8.42 8.96 16.93
C ALA A 296 -9.74 9.49 17.51
N GLY A 297 -10.81 8.75 17.39
CA GLY A 297 -12.19 9.14 17.70
C GLY A 297 -13.03 9.32 16.44
N VAL A 298 -14.29 9.75 16.60
CA VAL A 298 -15.18 10.04 15.47
C VAL A 298 -14.55 11.16 14.63
N PRO A 299 -14.25 10.91 13.33
CA PRO A 299 -13.51 11.89 12.54
C PRO A 299 -14.39 13.12 12.24
N THR A 300 -13.79 14.30 12.40
CA THR A 300 -14.42 15.61 12.13
C THR A 300 -13.48 16.49 11.31
N GLY A 301 -13.96 17.66 10.85
CA GLY A 301 -13.14 18.59 10.06
C GLY A 301 -12.57 17.95 8.81
N ALA A 302 -11.30 18.22 8.49
CA ALA A 302 -10.65 17.69 7.29
C ALA A 302 -10.55 16.16 7.29
N VAL A 303 -10.25 15.53 8.44
CA VAL A 303 -10.20 14.06 8.55
C VAL A 303 -11.58 13.46 8.25
N GLY A 304 -12.65 14.05 8.82
CA GLY A 304 -14.01 13.59 8.57
C GLY A 304 -14.45 13.74 7.11
N ALA A 305 -14.13 14.86 6.50
CA ALA A 305 -14.43 15.11 5.08
C ALA A 305 -13.67 14.13 4.17
N TYR A 306 -12.36 13.93 4.43
CA TYR A 306 -11.52 12.99 3.68
C TYR A 306 -12.02 11.55 3.82
N MET A 307 -12.32 11.08 5.04
CA MET A 307 -12.86 9.73 5.27
C MET A 307 -14.23 9.53 4.60
N SER A 308 -15.09 10.56 4.62
CA SER A 308 -16.40 10.50 3.94
C SER A 308 -16.25 10.42 2.42
N TRP A 309 -15.26 11.14 1.85
CA TRP A 309 -14.98 11.09 0.42
C TRP A 309 -14.39 9.75 0.00
N ILE A 310 -13.46 9.18 0.80
CA ILE A 310 -12.92 7.82 0.56
C ILE A 310 -14.04 6.78 0.48
N MET A 311 -15.06 6.90 1.34
CA MET A 311 -16.19 5.97 1.37
C MET A 311 -17.29 6.27 0.35
N GLY A 312 -17.17 7.37 -0.39
CA GLY A 312 -18.03 7.71 -1.52
C GLY A 312 -17.59 7.04 -2.83
N ASP A 313 -18.40 7.22 -3.88
CA ASP A 313 -18.19 6.56 -5.17
C ASP A 313 -16.79 6.84 -5.76
N GLU A 314 -16.32 8.09 -5.73
CA GLU A 314 -15.01 8.47 -6.26
C GLU A 314 -13.86 7.75 -5.54
N GLY A 315 -13.86 7.81 -4.20
CA GLY A 315 -12.83 7.14 -3.40
C GLY A 315 -12.84 5.63 -3.56
N GLN A 316 -14.02 5.02 -3.63
CA GLN A 316 -14.14 3.56 -3.80
C GLN A 316 -13.84 3.11 -5.23
N CYS A 317 -14.08 3.94 -6.24
CA CYS A 317 -13.64 3.66 -7.61
C CYS A 317 -12.12 3.71 -7.76
N ILE A 318 -11.46 4.66 -7.09
CA ILE A 318 -9.98 4.67 -7.02
C ILE A 318 -9.47 3.38 -6.36
N LEU A 319 -10.11 2.93 -5.29
CA LEU A 319 -9.75 1.67 -4.63
C LEU A 319 -9.86 0.49 -5.61
N PHE A 320 -10.96 0.40 -6.34
CA PHE A 320 -11.19 -0.65 -7.34
C PHE A 320 -10.16 -0.61 -8.47
N ASP A 321 -9.87 0.57 -9.01
CA ASP A 321 -8.87 0.75 -10.07
C ASP A 321 -7.44 0.40 -9.63
N LYS A 322 -7.18 0.48 -8.31
CA LYS A 322 -5.91 0.02 -7.71
C LYS A 322 -5.87 -1.48 -7.42
N GLY A 323 -6.92 -2.24 -7.76
CA GLY A 323 -6.94 -3.70 -7.63
C GLY A 323 -7.42 -4.22 -6.28
N TYR A 324 -8.15 -3.40 -5.52
CA TYR A 324 -8.81 -3.81 -4.27
C TYR A 324 -10.32 -3.96 -4.47
N ALA A 325 -10.94 -4.72 -3.60
CA ALA A 325 -12.39 -4.86 -3.57
C ALA A 325 -13.02 -3.72 -2.75
N PRO A 326 -14.02 -2.99 -3.29
CA PRO A 326 -14.70 -1.92 -2.58
C PRO A 326 -15.43 -2.39 -1.32
N ALA A 327 -15.50 -1.52 -0.30
CA ALA A 327 -16.25 -1.79 0.94
C ALA A 327 -17.77 -1.63 0.76
N VAL A 328 -18.19 -0.91 -0.26
CA VAL A 328 -19.58 -0.60 -0.60
C VAL A 328 -19.83 -0.84 -2.09
N GLU A 329 -21.10 -1.01 -2.46
CA GLU A 329 -21.46 -1.11 -3.87
C GLU A 329 -21.23 0.23 -4.59
N VAL A 330 -20.46 0.20 -5.68
CA VAL A 330 -20.11 1.39 -6.47
C VAL A 330 -20.28 1.15 -7.96
N VAL A 331 -20.58 2.22 -8.67
CA VAL A 331 -20.63 2.23 -10.14
C VAL A 331 -19.51 3.13 -10.65
N CYS A 332 -18.42 2.51 -11.10
CA CYS A 332 -17.28 3.21 -11.65
C CYS A 332 -17.47 3.48 -13.14
N SER A 333 -17.21 4.72 -13.58
CA SER A 333 -17.41 5.19 -14.96
C SER A 333 -16.12 5.13 -15.79
#